data_df1224d8ac316e34e23478ba022996f6
#
_entry.id   df1224d8ac316e34e23478ba022996f6
#
_cell.length_a   1.000
_cell.length_b   1.000
_cell.length_c   1.000
_cell.angle_alpha   90.00
_cell.angle_beta   90.00
_cell.angle_gamma   90.00
#
_symmetry.space_group_name_H-M   'P 1'
#
loop_
_entity.id
_entity.type
_entity.pdbx_description
1 polymer ?
#
loop_
_entity_poly.entity_id
_entity_poly.type
_entity_poly.pdbx_seq_one_letter_code
_entity_poly.pdbx_strand_id
1 'polypeptide(L)'
;MEFEMVGGMDQTNLVISFALILILMIVSRVRHILNEAGTWAAAALGLGVAIGGHWTWLVILLSFLCAGFAATRWRYDEKRQHGFHEGDEGERDWTNVVANGGVPLVVSILALMSEDWQAMFPVFAAAVAVAASDTFASEFGALDERVYMITTMKKCERGVNGGFSPNGQLAALSGALLIALIGAGLGLLVGADALTNPFEFILSVTLIGFIGCQIDSLFGAVLENRGYIGKGMVNTLAIASGALIACYFHPIIAL
;
A
#
# COMPACT_ATOMS: atom_id res chain seq x y z
N MET A 1 17.12 7.17 26.81
CA MET A 1 16.21 6.03 26.73
C MET A 1 16.20 5.71 25.25
N GLU A 2 16.97 4.73 24.82
CA GLU A 2 16.97 4.25 23.44
C GLU A 2 15.61 3.60 23.22
N PHE A 3 14.82 4.13 22.32
CA PHE A 3 13.56 3.53 21.90
C PHE A 3 13.91 2.45 20.87
N GLU A 4 14.06 1.22 21.31
CA GLU A 4 14.09 0.09 20.38
C GLU A 4 12.69 -0.12 19.79
N MET A 5 12.62 -0.40 18.49
CA MET A 5 11.37 -0.79 17.83
C MET A 5 11.02 -2.23 18.26
N VAL A 6 10.43 -2.36 19.44
CA VAL A 6 9.94 -3.63 19.96
C VAL A 6 8.49 -3.79 19.58
N GLY A 7 8.22 -4.70 18.65
CA GLY A 7 6.87 -5.02 18.17
C GLY A 7 6.28 -6.26 18.84
N GLY A 8 5.37 -6.90 18.13
CA GLY A 8 4.77 -8.15 18.58
C GLY A 8 3.90 -7.99 19.83
N MET A 9 4.07 -8.87 20.79
CA MET A 9 3.24 -8.96 22.01
C MET A 9 3.62 -7.94 23.10
N ASP A 10 4.46 -6.93 22.79
CA ASP A 10 4.74 -5.85 23.75
C ASP A 10 3.44 -5.14 24.16
N GLN A 11 3.30 -4.85 25.47
CA GLN A 11 2.07 -4.28 26.01
C GLN A 11 1.77 -2.90 25.41
N THR A 12 2.77 -2.04 25.27
CA THR A 12 2.60 -0.69 24.70
C THR A 12 2.20 -0.77 23.23
N ASN A 13 2.87 -1.65 22.46
CA ASN A 13 2.52 -1.93 21.08
C ASN A 13 1.07 -2.36 20.93
N LEU A 14 0.61 -3.31 21.73
CA LEU A 14 -0.76 -3.82 21.67
C LEU A 14 -1.79 -2.76 22.04
N VAL A 15 -1.57 -1.99 23.12
CA VAL A 15 -2.50 -0.95 23.56
C VAL A 15 -2.69 0.12 22.48
N ILE A 16 -1.61 0.62 21.89
CA ILE A 16 -1.68 1.62 20.81
C ILE A 16 -2.36 1.01 19.59
N SER A 17 -1.98 -0.20 19.20
CA SER A 17 -2.54 -0.90 18.05
C SER A 17 -4.04 -1.14 18.18
N PHE A 18 -4.52 -1.58 19.34
CA PHE A 18 -5.96 -1.74 19.58
C PHE A 18 -6.72 -0.42 19.50
N ALA A 19 -6.15 0.67 20.04
CA ALA A 19 -6.74 1.99 19.90
C ALA A 19 -6.85 2.42 18.44
N LEU A 20 -5.79 2.21 17.64
CA LEU A 20 -5.79 2.51 16.20
C LEU A 20 -6.83 1.70 15.43
N ILE A 21 -6.95 0.39 15.71
CA ILE A 21 -7.96 -0.48 15.07
C ILE A 21 -9.37 -0.02 15.44
N LEU A 22 -9.63 0.32 16.69
CA LEU A 22 -10.94 0.83 17.11
C LEU A 22 -11.28 2.14 16.39
N ILE A 23 -10.32 3.08 16.32
CA ILE A 23 -10.49 4.33 15.58
C ILE A 23 -10.77 4.05 14.10
N LEU A 24 -10.02 3.11 13.47
CA LEU A 24 -10.27 2.69 12.10
C LEU A 24 -11.71 2.22 11.92
N MET A 25 -12.21 1.32 12.76
CA MET A 25 -13.57 0.78 12.65
C MET A 25 -14.62 1.89 12.77
N ILE A 26 -14.48 2.80 13.74
CA ILE A 26 -15.40 3.92 13.94
C ILE A 26 -15.36 4.86 12.72
N VAL A 27 -14.18 5.30 12.31
CA VAL A 27 -14.02 6.25 11.19
C VAL A 27 -14.48 5.63 9.88
N SER A 28 -14.17 4.36 9.65
CA SER A 28 -14.61 3.64 8.44
C SER A 28 -16.13 3.59 8.33
N ARG A 29 -16.84 3.32 9.42
CA ARG A 29 -18.31 3.31 9.47
C ARG A 29 -18.91 4.70 9.28
N VAL A 30 -18.33 5.72 9.92
CA VAL A 30 -18.84 7.11 9.86
C VAL A 30 -18.60 7.75 8.50
N ARG A 31 -17.47 7.44 7.86
CA ARG A 31 -17.04 8.06 6.60
C ARG A 31 -17.30 7.21 5.37
N HIS A 32 -17.86 6.01 5.53
CA HIS A 32 -18.09 5.08 4.43
C HIS A 32 -16.82 4.79 3.62
N ILE A 33 -15.70 4.50 4.34
CA ILE A 33 -14.41 4.18 3.71
C ILE A 33 -14.40 2.73 3.23
N LEU A 34 -14.90 1.84 4.09
CA LEU A 34 -15.03 0.41 3.84
C LEU A 34 -16.49 0.00 4.08
N ASN A 35 -16.98 -0.94 3.30
CA ASN A 35 -18.23 -1.59 3.61
C ASN A 35 -18.10 -2.47 4.87
N GLU A 36 -19.17 -3.09 5.30
CA GLU A 36 -19.17 -3.87 6.55
C GLU A 36 -18.15 -5.02 6.52
N ALA A 37 -18.12 -5.81 5.45
CA ALA A 37 -17.17 -6.91 5.29
C ALA A 37 -15.72 -6.40 5.21
N GLY A 38 -15.49 -5.30 4.51
CA GLY A 38 -14.17 -4.62 4.44
C GLY A 38 -13.71 -4.10 5.80
N THR A 39 -14.62 -3.54 6.61
CA THR A 39 -14.30 -3.06 7.97
C THR A 39 -13.83 -4.21 8.87
N TRP A 40 -14.52 -5.35 8.85
CA TRP A 40 -14.13 -6.53 9.62
C TRP A 40 -12.83 -7.15 9.10
N ALA A 41 -12.65 -7.23 7.78
CA ALA A 41 -11.41 -7.70 7.18
C ALA A 41 -10.22 -6.81 7.55
N ALA A 42 -10.40 -5.48 7.52
CA ALA A 42 -9.35 -4.53 7.91
C ALA A 42 -9.03 -4.61 9.41
N ALA A 43 -10.02 -4.83 10.27
CA ALA A 43 -9.80 -5.04 11.70
C ALA A 43 -9.02 -6.33 11.98
N ALA A 44 -9.39 -7.44 11.31
CA ALA A 44 -8.69 -8.72 11.43
C ALA A 44 -7.25 -8.65 10.92
N LEU A 45 -7.05 -8.02 9.76
CA LEU A 45 -5.73 -7.79 9.18
C LEU A 45 -4.89 -6.86 10.08
N GLY A 46 -5.49 -5.78 10.56
CA GLY A 46 -4.84 -4.86 11.50
C GLY A 46 -4.41 -5.54 12.79
N LEU A 47 -5.24 -6.46 13.32
CA LEU A 47 -4.88 -7.27 14.49
C LEU A 47 -3.68 -8.19 14.20
N GLY A 48 -3.65 -8.83 13.03
CA GLY A 48 -2.52 -9.64 12.61
C GLY A 48 -1.23 -8.81 12.49
N VAL A 49 -1.31 -7.60 11.92
CA VAL A 49 -0.16 -6.67 11.84
C VAL A 49 0.23 -6.15 13.22
N ALA A 50 -0.72 -5.94 14.14
CA ALA A 50 -0.44 -5.54 15.52
C ALA A 50 0.35 -6.60 16.29
N ILE A 51 -0.03 -7.87 16.11
CA ILE A 51 0.62 -9.01 16.79
C ILE A 51 1.98 -9.33 16.13
N GLY A 52 2.05 -9.26 14.80
CA GLY A 52 3.25 -9.59 14.03
C GLY A 52 4.28 -8.47 13.94
N GLY A 53 3.82 -7.22 13.93
CA GLY A 53 4.63 -6.04 13.65
C GLY A 53 4.69 -5.05 14.82
N HIS A 54 4.78 -3.77 14.46
CA HIS A 54 4.82 -2.64 15.39
C HIS A 54 3.66 -1.67 15.10
N TRP A 55 3.18 -0.90 16.09
CA TRP A 55 2.05 0.02 15.92
C TRP A 55 2.28 1.07 14.81
N THR A 56 3.53 1.46 14.54
CA THR A 56 3.86 2.36 13.43
C THR A 56 3.49 1.77 12.07
N TRP A 57 3.54 0.46 11.92
CA TRP A 57 3.16 -0.26 10.70
C TRP A 57 1.65 -0.14 10.44
N LEU A 58 0.85 -0.16 11.50
CA LEU A 58 -0.58 0.14 11.40
C LEU A 58 -0.82 1.59 10.97
N VAL A 59 -0.04 2.54 11.46
CA VAL A 59 -0.15 3.94 11.04
C VAL A 59 0.16 4.09 9.55
N ILE A 60 1.16 3.36 9.02
CA ILE A 60 1.46 3.34 7.57
C ILE A 60 0.26 2.79 6.78
N LEU A 61 -0.32 1.65 7.21
CA LEU A 61 -1.51 1.08 6.55
C LEU A 61 -2.73 2.01 6.62
N LEU A 62 -2.97 2.64 7.77
CA LEU A 62 -4.06 3.60 7.93
C LEU A 62 -3.86 4.83 7.05
N SER A 63 -2.62 5.30 6.92
CA SER A 63 -2.27 6.41 6.03
C SER A 63 -2.55 6.06 4.57
N PHE A 64 -2.17 4.85 4.15
CA PHE A 64 -2.52 4.32 2.82
C PHE A 64 -4.04 4.27 2.62
N LEU A 65 -4.79 3.71 3.57
CA LEU A 65 -6.24 3.61 3.49
C LEU A 65 -6.90 4.99 3.36
N CYS A 66 -6.51 5.95 4.21
CA CYS A 66 -7.05 7.30 4.20
C CYS A 66 -6.70 8.06 2.91
N ALA A 67 -5.44 7.98 2.48
CA ALA A 67 -4.97 8.63 1.26
C ALA A 67 -5.61 8.00 0.00
N GLY A 68 -5.72 6.68 -0.03
CA GLY A 68 -6.41 5.96 -1.10
C GLY A 68 -7.90 6.30 -1.18
N PHE A 69 -8.58 6.37 -0.03
CA PHE A 69 -9.97 6.81 0.01
C PHE A 69 -10.14 8.25 -0.49
N ALA A 70 -9.26 9.16 -0.08
CA ALA A 70 -9.27 10.54 -0.58
C ALA A 70 -9.05 10.60 -2.10
N ALA A 71 -8.13 9.78 -2.64
CA ALA A 71 -7.90 9.66 -4.08
C ALA A 71 -9.14 9.12 -4.81
N THR A 72 -9.80 8.09 -4.26
CA THR A 72 -11.05 7.53 -4.83
C THR A 72 -12.17 8.57 -4.85
N ARG A 73 -12.31 9.38 -3.81
CA ARG A 73 -13.34 10.45 -3.72
C ARG A 73 -13.02 11.67 -4.60
N TRP A 74 -11.77 11.87 -4.99
CA TRP A 74 -11.41 12.95 -5.90
C TRP A 74 -12.08 12.77 -7.25
N ARG A 75 -12.89 13.74 -7.66
CA ARG A 75 -13.69 13.75 -8.90
C ARG A 75 -14.51 12.46 -9.08
N TYR A 76 -15.09 11.92 -8.01
CA TYR A 76 -15.80 10.63 -8.01
C TYR A 76 -16.97 10.62 -9.00
N ASP A 77 -17.79 11.69 -9.04
CA ASP A 77 -18.94 11.78 -9.94
C ASP A 77 -18.54 11.72 -11.41
N GLU A 78 -17.42 12.33 -11.77
CA GLU A 78 -16.89 12.28 -13.12
C GLU A 78 -16.36 10.88 -13.48
N LYS A 79 -15.62 10.25 -12.57
CA LYS A 79 -15.19 8.85 -12.73
C LYS A 79 -16.39 7.93 -12.88
N ARG A 80 -17.45 8.16 -12.11
CA ARG A 80 -18.69 7.38 -12.17
C ARG A 80 -19.39 7.53 -13.52
N GLN A 81 -19.45 8.73 -14.10
CA GLN A 81 -20.04 8.96 -15.42
C GLN A 81 -19.30 8.20 -16.53
N HIS A 82 -18.00 7.98 -16.37
CA HIS A 82 -17.19 7.23 -17.33
C HIS A 82 -17.06 5.73 -17.00
N GLY A 83 -17.65 5.24 -15.90
CA GLY A 83 -17.56 3.83 -15.49
C GLY A 83 -16.21 3.46 -14.86
N PHE A 84 -15.41 4.43 -14.39
CA PHE A 84 -14.08 4.22 -13.77
C PHE A 84 -14.11 4.29 -12.24
N HIS A 85 -15.29 4.26 -11.63
CA HIS A 85 -15.43 4.32 -10.17
C HIS A 85 -15.22 2.94 -9.54
N GLU A 86 -14.68 2.89 -8.32
CA GLU A 86 -14.63 1.70 -7.49
C GLU A 86 -15.79 1.71 -6.49
N GLY A 87 -16.44 0.53 -6.32
CA GLY A 87 -17.46 0.27 -5.32
C GLY A 87 -18.72 1.15 -5.44
N ASP A 88 -19.71 0.84 -4.63
CA ASP A 88 -20.86 1.73 -4.41
C ASP A 88 -20.40 2.86 -3.49
N GLU A 89 -20.55 4.10 -3.94
CA GLU A 89 -20.11 5.30 -3.23
C GLU A 89 -18.60 5.39 -2.91
N GLY A 90 -17.75 4.55 -3.54
CA GLY A 90 -16.30 4.54 -3.32
C GLY A 90 -15.86 3.74 -2.08
N GLU A 91 -16.77 2.95 -1.49
CA GLU A 91 -16.44 2.02 -0.41
C GLU A 91 -15.62 0.84 -0.94
N ARG A 92 -14.58 0.45 -0.20
CA ARG A 92 -13.80 -0.75 -0.51
C ARG A 92 -14.33 -1.95 0.24
N ASP A 93 -14.33 -3.10 -0.42
CA ASP A 93 -14.75 -4.37 0.15
C ASP A 93 -13.57 -5.15 0.78
N TRP A 94 -13.89 -6.32 1.35
CA TRP A 94 -12.90 -7.19 1.96
C TRP A 94 -11.86 -7.74 0.97
N THR A 95 -12.23 -7.91 -0.30
CA THR A 95 -11.30 -8.44 -1.33
C THR A 95 -10.21 -7.42 -1.63
N ASN A 96 -10.56 -6.14 -1.68
CA ASN A 96 -9.60 -5.04 -1.82
C ASN A 96 -8.69 -4.94 -0.59
N VAL A 97 -9.24 -5.09 0.62
CA VAL A 97 -8.46 -5.08 1.87
C VAL A 97 -7.43 -6.22 1.88
N VAL A 98 -7.84 -7.43 1.54
CA VAL A 98 -6.95 -8.60 1.53
C VAL A 98 -5.92 -8.51 0.40
N ALA A 99 -6.30 -8.05 -0.79
CA ALA A 99 -5.39 -7.90 -1.91
C ALA A 99 -4.24 -6.91 -1.60
N ASN A 100 -4.54 -5.82 -0.92
CA ASN A 100 -3.56 -4.77 -0.61
C ASN A 100 -2.84 -4.96 0.74
N GLY A 101 -3.50 -5.56 1.72
CA GLY A 101 -2.95 -5.73 3.08
C GLY A 101 -2.38 -7.11 3.36
N GLY A 102 -2.65 -8.11 2.52
CA GLY A 102 -2.23 -9.50 2.77
C GLY A 102 -0.71 -9.68 2.76
N VAL A 103 0.00 -9.10 1.80
CA VAL A 103 1.48 -9.15 1.77
C VAL A 103 2.09 -8.38 2.94
N PRO A 104 1.69 -7.15 3.28
CA PRO A 104 2.09 -6.49 4.52
C PRO A 104 1.88 -7.34 5.78
N LEU A 105 0.74 -8.06 5.88
CA LEU A 105 0.51 -8.99 6.99
C LEU A 105 1.53 -10.12 7.00
N VAL A 106 1.86 -10.73 5.86
CA VAL A 106 2.90 -11.76 5.77
C VAL A 106 4.26 -11.22 6.23
N VAL A 107 4.64 -10.00 5.81
CA VAL A 107 5.88 -9.34 6.28
C VAL A 107 5.87 -9.17 7.79
N SER A 108 4.72 -8.78 8.39
CA SER A 108 4.60 -8.66 9.85
C SER A 108 4.78 -10.01 10.57
N ILE A 109 4.25 -11.09 10.01
CA ILE A 109 4.43 -12.44 10.55
C ILE A 109 5.92 -12.86 10.46
N LEU A 110 6.59 -12.56 9.35
CA LEU A 110 8.02 -12.83 9.20
C LEU A 110 8.86 -12.04 10.22
N ALA A 111 8.50 -10.78 10.48
CA ALA A 111 9.13 -9.96 11.51
C ALA A 111 8.99 -10.58 12.90
N LEU A 112 7.80 -11.08 13.24
CA LEU A 112 7.57 -11.80 14.51
C LEU A 112 8.41 -13.08 14.61
N MET A 113 8.50 -13.84 13.50
CA MET A 113 9.25 -15.11 13.49
C MET A 113 10.76 -14.92 13.57
N SER A 114 11.28 -13.82 13.02
CA SER A 114 12.71 -13.47 13.07
C SER A 114 13.07 -12.63 14.29
N GLU A 115 12.08 -12.09 15.00
CA GLU A 115 12.24 -11.09 16.07
C GLU A 115 13.04 -9.85 15.62
N ASP A 116 13.00 -9.55 14.31
CA ASP A 116 13.72 -8.44 13.70
C ASP A 116 12.77 -7.46 12.98
N TRP A 117 12.10 -6.64 13.77
CA TRP A 117 11.19 -5.61 13.27
C TRP A 117 11.94 -4.49 12.54
N GLN A 118 13.17 -4.23 12.92
CA GLN A 118 14.03 -3.21 12.30
C GLN A 118 14.31 -3.56 10.84
N ALA A 119 14.79 -4.77 10.58
CA ALA A 119 15.08 -5.26 9.23
C ALA A 119 13.83 -5.38 8.36
N MET A 120 12.67 -5.72 8.94
CA MET A 120 11.43 -5.89 8.20
C MET A 120 10.67 -4.58 7.96
N PHE A 121 11.01 -3.49 8.66
CA PHE A 121 10.34 -2.21 8.52
C PHE A 121 10.42 -1.61 7.10
N PRO A 122 11.59 -1.53 6.45
CA PRO A 122 11.70 -1.07 5.06
C PRO A 122 10.92 -1.95 4.08
N VAL A 123 10.91 -3.27 4.31
CA VAL A 123 10.17 -4.24 3.48
C VAL A 123 8.66 -4.01 3.59
N PHE A 124 8.18 -3.81 4.82
CA PHE A 124 6.78 -3.48 5.07
C PHE A 124 6.38 -2.15 4.41
N ALA A 125 7.17 -1.10 4.62
CA ALA A 125 6.92 0.20 4.02
C ALA A 125 6.90 0.14 2.48
N ALA A 126 7.84 -0.61 1.87
CA ALA A 126 7.89 -0.81 0.43
C ALA A 126 6.65 -1.55 -0.10
N ALA A 127 6.18 -2.60 0.59
CA ALA A 127 4.96 -3.31 0.23
C ALA A 127 3.75 -2.36 0.21
N VAL A 128 3.57 -1.53 1.25
CA VAL A 128 2.49 -0.55 1.30
C VAL A 128 2.68 0.56 0.27
N ALA A 129 3.92 0.96 -0.03
CA ALA A 129 4.22 1.95 -1.07
C ALA A 129 3.80 1.48 -2.46
N VAL A 130 3.94 0.18 -2.79
CA VAL A 130 3.41 -0.40 -4.04
C VAL A 130 1.89 -0.24 -4.10
N ALA A 131 1.17 -0.61 -3.04
CA ALA A 131 -0.28 -0.48 -2.99
C ALA A 131 -0.74 0.98 -3.13
N ALA A 132 -0.05 1.92 -2.49
CA ALA A 132 -0.35 3.35 -2.60
C ALA A 132 -0.04 3.90 -4.00
N SER A 133 1.08 3.48 -4.58
CA SER A 133 1.49 3.86 -5.93
C SER A 133 0.46 3.43 -6.97
N ASP A 134 0.03 2.17 -6.95
CA ASP A 134 -0.99 1.62 -7.84
C ASP A 134 -2.35 2.30 -7.65
N THR A 135 -2.80 2.45 -6.40
CA THR A 135 -4.06 3.15 -6.11
C THR A 135 -4.05 4.58 -6.65
N PHE A 136 -2.96 5.34 -6.44
CA PHE A 136 -2.88 6.70 -6.94
C PHE A 136 -2.81 6.75 -8.46
N ALA A 137 -2.05 5.83 -9.08
CA ALA A 137 -1.97 5.72 -10.53
C ALA A 137 -3.34 5.50 -11.16
N SER A 138 -4.12 4.55 -10.64
CA SER A 138 -5.45 4.22 -11.15
C SER A 138 -6.45 5.34 -10.91
N GLU A 139 -6.47 5.95 -9.72
CA GLU A 139 -7.46 6.96 -9.34
C GLU A 139 -7.25 8.32 -10.02
N PHE A 140 -6.02 8.79 -10.10
CA PHE A 140 -5.69 10.07 -10.75
C PHE A 140 -5.45 9.92 -12.25
N GLY A 141 -5.03 8.72 -12.71
CA GLY A 141 -4.85 8.42 -14.12
C GLY A 141 -6.14 8.14 -14.88
N ALA A 142 -7.22 7.75 -14.19
CA ALA A 142 -8.48 7.33 -14.80
C ALA A 142 -9.10 8.37 -15.77
N LEU A 143 -8.90 9.65 -15.49
CA LEU A 143 -9.46 10.75 -16.30
C LEU A 143 -8.47 11.31 -17.34
N ASP A 144 -7.24 10.81 -17.42
CA ASP A 144 -6.28 11.26 -18.42
C ASP A 144 -6.56 10.57 -19.77
N GLU A 145 -6.67 11.37 -20.84
CA GLU A 145 -6.92 10.87 -22.19
C GLU A 145 -5.67 10.33 -22.90
N ARG A 146 -4.50 10.58 -22.32
CA ARG A 146 -3.20 10.18 -22.87
C ARG A 146 -2.78 8.84 -22.30
N VAL A 147 -3.52 7.78 -22.63
CA VAL A 147 -3.25 6.42 -22.12
C VAL A 147 -2.50 5.61 -23.15
N TYR A 148 -1.45 4.94 -22.70
CA TYR A 148 -0.61 4.07 -23.51
C TYR A 148 -0.51 2.70 -22.85
N MET A 149 -0.54 1.64 -23.66
CA MET A 149 -0.38 0.27 -23.18
C MET A 149 1.09 0.00 -22.83
N ILE A 150 1.37 -0.45 -21.62
CA ILE A 150 2.75 -0.67 -21.13
C ILE A 150 3.54 -1.67 -21.98
N THR A 151 2.89 -2.68 -22.54
CA THR A 151 3.55 -3.74 -23.34
C THR A 151 3.86 -3.32 -24.78
N THR A 152 3.15 -2.36 -25.34
CA THR A 152 3.28 -1.99 -26.75
C THR A 152 3.65 -0.54 -26.98
N MET A 153 3.57 0.29 -25.95
CA MET A 153 3.75 1.75 -25.98
C MET A 153 2.82 2.46 -26.99
N LYS A 154 1.73 1.79 -27.38
CA LYS A 154 0.72 2.36 -28.28
C LYS A 154 -0.43 2.96 -27.46
N LYS A 155 -1.04 4.01 -28.03
CA LYS A 155 -2.23 4.63 -27.44
C LYS A 155 -3.34 3.57 -27.30
N CYS A 156 -4.01 3.53 -26.16
CA CYS A 156 -5.13 2.64 -25.88
C CYS A 156 -6.27 3.38 -25.20
N GLU A 157 -7.38 2.69 -24.97
CA GLU A 157 -8.54 3.25 -24.28
C GLU A 157 -8.27 3.42 -22.78
N ARG A 158 -8.97 4.37 -22.15
CA ARG A 158 -8.94 4.57 -20.70
C ARG A 158 -9.55 3.37 -19.98
N GLY A 159 -9.02 3.03 -18.80
CA GLY A 159 -9.53 1.94 -17.96
C GLY A 159 -9.12 0.54 -18.40
N VAL A 160 -8.30 0.40 -19.44
CA VAL A 160 -7.76 -0.91 -19.84
C VAL A 160 -6.60 -1.29 -18.91
N ASN A 161 -6.62 -2.52 -18.39
CA ASN A 161 -5.55 -3.04 -17.53
C ASN A 161 -4.20 -2.99 -18.25
N GLY A 162 -3.19 -2.45 -17.56
CA GLY A 162 -1.88 -2.21 -18.15
C GLY A 162 -1.77 -0.92 -18.97
N GLY A 163 -2.83 -0.11 -19.01
CA GLY A 163 -2.77 1.26 -19.51
C GLY A 163 -2.10 2.19 -18.51
N PHE A 164 -1.16 3.02 -18.95
CA PHE A 164 -0.56 4.07 -18.11
C PHE A 164 -0.71 5.44 -18.76
N SER A 165 -0.75 6.48 -17.94
CA SER A 165 -0.86 7.87 -18.39
C SER A 165 0.15 8.77 -17.68
N PRO A 166 0.53 9.92 -18.25
CA PRO A 166 1.45 10.86 -17.59
C PRO A 166 0.97 11.28 -16.20
N ASN A 167 -0.31 11.60 -16.04
CA ASN A 167 -0.88 11.96 -14.74
C ASN A 167 -0.88 10.78 -13.77
N GLY A 168 -1.20 9.56 -14.27
CA GLY A 168 -1.12 8.33 -13.49
C GLY A 168 0.30 8.04 -13.00
N GLN A 169 1.33 8.26 -13.84
CA GLN A 169 2.73 8.04 -13.45
C GLN A 169 3.20 9.03 -12.38
N LEU A 170 2.84 10.31 -12.50
CA LEU A 170 3.12 11.30 -11.45
C LEU A 170 2.41 10.97 -10.15
N ALA A 171 1.16 10.54 -10.23
CA ALA A 171 0.39 10.11 -9.07
C ALA A 171 0.98 8.86 -8.42
N ALA A 172 1.40 7.86 -9.23
CA ALA A 172 2.10 6.67 -8.76
C ALA A 172 3.34 7.04 -7.91
N LEU A 173 4.19 7.89 -8.46
CA LEU A 173 5.39 8.37 -7.75
C LEU A 173 5.02 9.11 -6.46
N SER A 174 3.95 9.93 -6.49
CA SER A 174 3.48 10.69 -5.34
C SER A 174 2.92 9.79 -4.24
N GLY A 175 2.18 8.72 -4.60
CA GLY A 175 1.65 7.74 -3.66
C GLY A 175 2.76 6.96 -2.95
N ALA A 176 3.75 6.49 -3.71
CA ALA A 176 4.93 5.83 -3.14
C ALA A 176 5.73 6.76 -2.23
N LEU A 177 5.99 8.00 -2.66
CA LEU A 177 6.70 9.01 -1.87
C LEU A 177 5.96 9.35 -0.57
N LEU A 178 4.64 9.46 -0.60
CA LEU A 178 3.82 9.71 0.59
C LEU A 178 4.08 8.65 1.66
N ILE A 179 4.02 7.37 1.29
CA ILE A 179 4.28 6.25 2.22
C ILE A 179 5.73 6.26 2.70
N ALA A 180 6.68 6.53 1.82
CA ALA A 180 8.09 6.63 2.18
C ALA A 180 8.36 7.73 3.21
N LEU A 181 7.77 8.91 3.03
CA LEU A 181 7.90 10.04 3.96
C LEU A 181 7.25 9.74 5.33
N ILE A 182 6.06 9.14 5.33
CA ILE A 182 5.38 8.72 6.56
C ILE A 182 6.21 7.66 7.29
N GLY A 183 6.70 6.65 6.56
CA GLY A 183 7.56 5.61 7.12
C GLY A 183 8.83 6.19 7.72
N ALA A 184 9.53 7.08 7.00
CA ALA A 184 10.72 7.76 7.52
C ALA A 184 10.43 8.58 8.78
N GLY A 185 9.34 9.37 8.78
CA GLY A 185 8.93 10.15 9.96
C GLY A 185 8.62 9.28 11.17
N LEU A 186 7.91 8.16 10.98
CA LEU A 186 7.58 7.22 12.03
C LEU A 186 8.83 6.48 12.55
N GLY A 187 9.72 6.06 11.66
CA GLY A 187 10.96 5.41 12.04
C GLY A 187 11.87 6.34 12.85
N LEU A 188 12.01 7.60 12.44
CA LEU A 188 12.74 8.62 13.22
C LEU A 188 12.09 8.87 14.60
N LEU A 189 10.76 8.86 14.66
CA LEU A 189 10.01 9.07 15.90
C LEU A 189 10.30 7.97 16.94
N VAL A 190 10.44 6.73 16.50
CA VAL A 190 10.67 5.58 17.39
C VAL A 190 12.14 5.18 17.49
N GLY A 191 13.06 5.94 16.89
CA GLY A 191 14.49 5.66 16.96
C GLY A 191 14.87 4.35 16.24
N ALA A 192 14.23 4.06 15.12
CA ALA A 192 14.51 2.83 14.37
C ALA A 192 15.92 2.84 13.77
N ASP A 193 16.76 1.87 14.14
CA ASP A 193 18.12 1.71 13.62
C ASP A 193 18.14 1.49 12.10
N ALA A 194 17.07 0.93 11.54
CA ALA A 194 16.87 0.81 10.08
C ALA A 194 16.83 2.15 9.33
N LEU A 195 16.85 3.28 10.05
CA LEU A 195 16.85 4.64 9.49
C LEU A 195 18.17 5.37 9.75
N THR A 196 19.29 4.67 9.65
CA THR A 196 20.63 5.30 9.68
C THR A 196 20.76 6.39 8.61
N ASN A 197 20.10 6.20 7.45
CA ASN A 197 20.01 7.19 6.38
C ASN A 197 18.56 7.37 5.91
N PRO A 198 17.79 8.33 6.49
CA PRO A 198 16.41 8.57 6.10
C PRO A 198 16.23 8.90 4.61
N PHE A 199 17.22 9.52 3.97
CA PHE A 199 17.15 9.83 2.54
C PHE A 199 17.20 8.55 1.68
N GLU A 200 18.07 7.61 2.01
CA GLU A 200 18.16 6.33 1.31
C GLU A 200 16.87 5.50 1.49
N PHE A 201 16.31 5.50 2.70
CA PHE A 201 15.02 4.87 2.95
C PHE A 201 13.92 5.48 2.08
N ILE A 202 13.78 6.82 2.08
CA ILE A 202 12.76 7.51 1.29
C ILE A 202 12.95 7.21 -0.21
N LEU A 203 14.17 7.30 -0.70
CA LEU A 203 14.47 7.05 -2.12
C LEU A 203 14.15 5.59 -2.49
N SER A 204 14.62 4.63 -1.70
CA SER A 204 14.46 3.21 -1.97
C SER A 204 12.98 2.79 -1.91
N VAL A 205 12.26 3.16 -0.86
CA VAL A 205 10.82 2.83 -0.72
C VAL A 205 10.02 3.49 -1.83
N THR A 206 10.33 4.73 -2.22
CA THR A 206 9.67 5.42 -3.33
C THR A 206 9.91 4.70 -4.65
N LEU A 207 11.17 4.36 -4.96
CA LEU A 207 11.51 3.68 -6.22
C LEU A 207 10.89 2.28 -6.29
N ILE A 208 10.95 1.51 -5.20
CA ILE A 208 10.34 0.16 -5.15
C ILE A 208 8.83 0.26 -5.30
N GLY A 209 8.18 1.21 -4.61
CA GLY A 209 6.74 1.46 -4.76
C GLY A 209 6.35 1.77 -6.20
N PHE A 210 7.10 2.66 -6.84
CA PHE A 210 6.87 3.02 -8.24
C PHE A 210 7.13 1.83 -9.20
N ILE A 211 8.20 1.08 -9.02
CA ILE A 211 8.51 -0.13 -9.84
C ILE A 211 7.41 -1.18 -9.65
N GLY A 212 6.93 -1.40 -8.42
CA GLY A 212 5.84 -2.32 -8.14
C GLY A 212 4.55 -1.96 -8.89
N CYS A 213 4.21 -0.68 -9.01
CA CYS A 213 3.10 -0.20 -9.83
C CYS A 213 3.31 -0.50 -11.33
N GLN A 214 4.55 -0.42 -11.85
CA GLN A 214 4.82 -0.82 -13.23
C GLN A 214 4.67 -2.35 -13.42
N ILE A 215 5.05 -3.15 -12.41
CA ILE A 215 4.85 -4.61 -12.40
C ILE A 215 3.34 -4.93 -12.38
N ASP A 216 2.54 -4.20 -11.59
CA ASP A 216 1.08 -4.30 -11.58
C ASP A 216 0.50 -4.07 -12.98
N SER A 217 0.85 -2.95 -13.61
CA SER A 217 0.44 -2.64 -14.98
C SER A 217 0.86 -3.71 -15.98
N LEU A 218 2.05 -4.30 -15.83
CA LEU A 218 2.52 -5.39 -16.70
C LEU A 218 1.69 -6.67 -16.50
N PHE A 219 1.44 -7.05 -15.24
CA PHE A 219 0.60 -8.22 -14.94
C PHE A 219 -0.86 -7.99 -15.38
N GLY A 220 -1.39 -6.78 -15.21
CA GLY A 220 -2.69 -6.40 -15.74
C GLY A 220 -2.78 -6.59 -17.25
N ALA A 221 -1.78 -6.12 -18.00
CA ALA A 221 -1.74 -6.25 -19.45
C ALA A 221 -1.61 -7.72 -19.92
N VAL A 222 -0.81 -8.53 -19.23
CA VAL A 222 -0.42 -9.87 -19.73
C VAL A 222 -1.31 -10.99 -19.17
N LEU A 223 -1.73 -10.88 -17.90
CA LEU A 223 -2.44 -11.96 -17.20
C LEU A 223 -3.93 -11.64 -17.02
N GLU A 224 -4.27 -10.43 -16.54
CA GLU A 224 -5.65 -10.08 -16.23
C GLU A 224 -6.49 -9.89 -17.50
N ASN A 225 -5.98 -9.18 -18.51
CA ASN A 225 -6.67 -9.02 -19.79
C ASN A 225 -6.91 -10.34 -20.53
N ARG A 226 -6.18 -11.40 -20.18
CA ARG A 226 -6.39 -12.75 -20.72
C ARG A 226 -7.30 -13.63 -19.85
N GLY A 227 -7.76 -13.10 -18.72
CA GLY A 227 -8.61 -13.83 -17.79
C GLY A 227 -7.91 -14.92 -16.98
N TYR A 228 -6.56 -14.94 -16.94
CA TYR A 228 -5.82 -15.93 -16.14
C TYR A 228 -5.94 -15.67 -14.64
N ILE A 229 -5.93 -14.40 -14.23
CA ILE A 229 -6.07 -13.97 -12.84
C ILE A 229 -6.93 -12.71 -12.78
N GLY A 230 -7.55 -12.44 -11.63
CA GLY A 230 -8.32 -11.23 -11.40
C GLY A 230 -7.48 -10.10 -10.79
N LYS A 231 -8.03 -8.88 -10.75
CA LYS A 231 -7.40 -7.65 -10.23
C LYS A 231 -6.77 -7.83 -8.85
N GLY A 232 -7.49 -8.44 -7.90
CA GLY A 232 -6.96 -8.65 -6.55
C GLY A 232 -5.68 -9.49 -6.52
N MET A 233 -5.55 -10.50 -7.40
CA MET A 233 -4.33 -11.31 -7.51
C MET A 233 -3.20 -10.51 -8.17
N VAL A 234 -3.50 -9.67 -9.16
CA VAL A 234 -2.52 -8.76 -9.78
C VAL A 234 -1.92 -7.85 -8.72
N ASN A 235 -2.75 -7.17 -7.94
CA ASN A 235 -2.30 -6.30 -6.84
C ASN A 235 -1.43 -7.08 -5.84
N THR A 236 -1.89 -8.27 -5.39
CA THR A 236 -1.13 -9.10 -4.45
C THR A 236 0.25 -9.47 -5.00
N LEU A 237 0.34 -9.88 -6.27
CA LEU A 237 1.61 -10.25 -6.91
C LEU A 237 2.53 -9.04 -7.10
N ALA A 238 1.99 -7.87 -7.46
CA ALA A 238 2.76 -6.65 -7.58
C ALA A 238 3.35 -6.21 -6.23
N ILE A 239 2.54 -6.24 -5.16
CA ILE A 239 2.97 -5.92 -3.80
C ILE A 239 4.01 -6.93 -3.30
N ALA A 240 3.81 -8.23 -3.57
CA ALA A 240 4.78 -9.27 -3.23
C ALA A 240 6.12 -9.07 -3.97
N SER A 241 6.06 -8.68 -5.25
CA SER A 241 7.26 -8.34 -6.02
C SER A 241 8.03 -7.17 -5.40
N GLY A 242 7.33 -6.12 -4.98
CA GLY A 242 7.96 -4.99 -4.28
C GLY A 242 8.57 -5.40 -2.93
N ALA A 243 7.88 -6.22 -2.15
CA ALA A 243 8.41 -6.75 -0.89
C ALA A 243 9.69 -7.60 -1.11
N LEU A 244 9.69 -8.46 -2.14
CA LEU A 244 10.87 -9.27 -2.50
C LEU A 244 12.04 -8.40 -2.97
N ILE A 245 11.79 -7.37 -3.78
CA ILE A 245 12.82 -6.40 -4.18
C ILE A 245 13.40 -5.71 -2.94
N ALA A 246 12.54 -5.26 -2.01
CA ALA A 246 12.99 -4.64 -0.76
C ALA A 246 13.84 -5.61 0.09
N CYS A 247 13.44 -6.87 0.23
CA CYS A 247 14.24 -7.89 0.92
C CYS A 247 15.62 -8.09 0.29
N TYR A 248 15.68 -8.12 -1.04
CA TYR A 248 16.95 -8.31 -1.77
C TYR A 248 17.91 -7.12 -1.58
N PHE A 249 17.37 -5.89 -1.61
CA PHE A 249 18.15 -4.68 -1.43
C PHE A 249 18.28 -4.23 0.02
N HIS A 250 17.64 -4.93 0.98
CA HIS A 250 17.69 -4.58 2.40
C HIS A 250 19.12 -4.38 2.93
N PRO A 251 20.14 -5.22 2.61
CA PRO A 251 21.51 -4.99 3.07
C PRO A 251 22.12 -3.66 2.58
N ILE A 252 21.56 -3.07 1.50
CA ILE A 252 21.98 -1.78 0.93
C ILE A 252 21.17 -0.64 1.54
N ILE A 253 19.92 -0.89 1.90
CA ILE A 253 18.99 0.11 2.48
C ILE A 253 19.29 0.34 3.97
N ALA A 254 19.86 -0.67 4.65
CA ALA A 254 20.18 -0.65 6.09
C ALA A 254 21.64 -0.22 6.39
N LEU A 255 22.47 0.02 5.38
CA LEU A 255 23.83 0.54 5.50
C LEU A 255 23.83 2.07 5.47
#